data_0d8cb1b350d50df0c18e57cf4fecdca8
#
_entry.id   0d8cb1b350d50df0c18e57cf4fecdca8
#
_cell.length_a   1.000
_cell.length_b   1.000
_cell.length_c   1.000
_cell.angle_alpha   90.00
_cell.angle_beta   90.00
_cell.angle_gamma   90.00
#
_symmetry.space_group_name_H-M   'P 1'
#
loop_
_entity.id
_entity.type
_entity.pdbx_description
1 polymer ?
#
loop_
_entity_poly.entity_id
_entity_poly.type
_entity_poly.pdbx_seq_one_letter_code
_entity_poly.pdbx_strand_id
1 'polypeptide(L)' 'MMSFSSTGVVVEAGAVVRNCVLFKETAVRRGAAVSHLIADKNVEILPDRTLMGHSSYPIVLAKGSQV' A
#
# COMPACT_ATOMS: atom_id res chain seq x y z
N MET A 1 -14.60 2.23 0.26
CA MET A 1 -13.25 1.79 0.05
C MET A 1 -13.18 0.28 -0.06
N MET A 2 -12.58 -0.18 -1.10
CA MET A 2 -12.51 -1.58 -1.32
C MET A 2 -11.14 -2.06 -1.10
N SER A 3 -10.99 -3.01 -0.31
CA SER A 3 -9.71 -3.63 -0.18
C SER A 3 -9.86 -5.09 -0.49
N PHE A 4 -9.05 -5.56 -1.35
CA PHE A 4 -8.92 -6.95 -1.50
C PHE A 4 -7.89 -7.38 -0.53
N SER A 5 -8.36 -7.92 0.52
CA SER A 5 -7.40 -8.31 1.50
C SER A 5 -6.94 -9.70 1.19
N SER A 6 -5.71 -9.84 0.88
CA SER A 6 -5.11 -11.10 1.15
C SER A 6 -4.84 -11.19 2.62
N THR A 7 -4.36 -12.29 3.09
CA THR A 7 -4.17 -12.56 4.48
C THR A 7 -3.19 -11.58 5.10
N GLY A 8 -3.61 -10.93 6.16
CA GLY A 8 -2.72 -10.07 6.91
C GLY A 8 -2.52 -8.67 6.37
N VAL A 9 -3.28 -8.26 5.38
CA VAL A 9 -3.20 -6.88 4.90
C VAL A 9 -3.97 -5.97 5.84
N VAL A 10 -3.34 -4.89 6.26
CA VAL A 10 -3.95 -3.92 7.17
C VAL A 10 -3.97 -2.56 6.50
N VAL A 11 -5.14 -1.94 6.51
CA VAL A 11 -5.30 -0.56 6.03
C VAL A 11 -5.91 0.22 7.18
N GLU A 12 -5.18 1.15 7.73
CA GLU A 12 -5.64 1.90 8.90
C GLU A 12 -6.57 3.02 8.51
N ALA A 13 -7.27 3.57 9.50
CA ALA A 13 -8.25 4.61 9.27
C ALA A 13 -7.59 5.84 8.65
N GLY A 14 -8.30 6.48 7.72
CA GLY A 14 -7.78 7.65 7.05
C GLY A 14 -6.81 7.37 5.92
N ALA A 15 -6.43 6.10 5.73
CA ALA A 15 -5.59 5.75 4.59
C ALA A 15 -6.43 5.65 3.33
N VAL A 16 -5.83 6.02 2.22
CA VAL A 16 -6.45 5.93 0.91
C VAL A 16 -5.63 4.99 0.04
N VAL A 17 -6.28 3.98 -0.49
CA VAL A 17 -5.63 2.99 -1.34
C VAL A 17 -6.42 2.89 -2.63
N ARG A 18 -5.78 3.16 -3.75
CA ARG A 18 -6.41 3.11 -5.06
C ARG A 18 -5.55 2.36 -6.04
N ASN A 19 -6.15 1.44 -6.75
CA ASN A 19 -5.48 0.71 -7.82
C ASN A 19 -4.16 0.11 -7.38
N CYS A 20 -4.13 -0.45 -6.17
CA CYS A 20 -2.93 -1.02 -5.60
C CYS A 20 -3.05 -2.52 -5.48
N VAL A 21 -1.91 -3.19 -5.60
CA VAL A 21 -1.81 -4.61 -5.33
C VAL A 21 -1.00 -4.76 -4.05
N LEU A 22 -1.61 -5.32 -3.03
CA LEU A 22 -0.97 -5.48 -1.73
C LEU A 22 -0.91 -6.97 -1.41
N PHE A 23 0.29 -7.47 -1.24
CA PHE A 23 0.49 -8.86 -0.90
C PHE A 23 0.41 -9.06 0.61
N LYS A 24 0.64 -10.29 1.07
CA LYS A 24 0.44 -10.61 2.48
C LYS A 24 1.25 -9.73 3.40
N GLU A 25 0.67 -9.42 4.54
CA GLU A 25 1.33 -8.71 5.63
C GLU A 25 1.81 -7.33 5.26
N THR A 26 1.19 -6.74 4.27
CA THR A 26 1.42 -5.34 3.94
C THR A 26 0.57 -4.48 4.86
N ALA A 27 1.14 -3.43 5.40
CA ALA A 27 0.41 -2.51 6.26
C ALA A 27 0.45 -1.11 5.68
N VAL A 28 -0.73 -0.50 5.55
CA VAL A 28 -0.86 0.90 5.16
C VAL A 28 -1.28 1.66 6.40
N ARG A 29 -0.41 2.50 6.90
CA ARG A 29 -0.65 3.22 8.15
C ARG A 29 -1.61 4.39 7.91
N ARG A 30 -2.12 4.92 9.02
CA ARG A 30 -3.12 5.97 8.96
C ARG A 30 -2.63 7.18 8.17
N GLY A 31 -3.54 7.81 7.46
CA GLY A 31 -3.24 9.04 6.74
C GLY A 31 -2.41 8.86 5.49
N ALA A 32 -1.99 7.63 5.20
CA ALA A 32 -1.23 7.39 3.99
C ALA A 32 -2.14 7.39 2.77
N ALA A 33 -1.65 7.90 1.67
CA ALA A 33 -2.37 7.87 0.40
C ALA A 33 -1.50 7.19 -0.64
N VAL A 34 -2.00 6.10 -1.20
CA VAL A 34 -1.24 5.34 -2.17
C VAL A 34 -2.10 5.05 -3.39
N SER A 35 -1.49 5.10 -4.55
CA SER A 35 -2.18 4.92 -5.81
C SER A 35 -1.25 4.27 -6.80
N HIS A 36 -1.76 3.32 -7.60
CA HIS A 36 -0.98 2.60 -8.60
C HIS A 36 0.32 2.06 -8.01
N LEU A 37 0.19 1.25 -6.97
CA LEU A 37 1.33 0.78 -6.22
C LEU A 37 1.23 -0.73 -6.09
N ILE A 38 2.36 -1.41 -6.22
CA ILE A 38 2.45 -2.84 -6.00
C ILE A 38 3.38 -3.04 -4.81
N ALA A 39 2.83 -3.52 -3.71
CA ALA A 39 3.61 -3.78 -2.51
C ALA A 39 3.74 -5.28 -2.33
N ASP A 40 4.96 -5.72 -2.19
CA ASP A 40 5.26 -7.13 -1.95
C ASP A 40 4.98 -7.47 -0.47
N LYS A 41 5.37 -8.63 -0.03
CA LYS A 41 5.11 -9.12 1.32
C LYS A 41 5.84 -8.29 2.35
N ASN A 42 5.23 -8.12 3.51
CA ASN A 42 5.83 -7.43 4.65
C ASN A 42 6.25 -5.99 4.34
N VAL A 43 5.52 -5.32 3.48
CA VAL A 43 5.79 -3.92 3.19
C VAL A 43 5.00 -3.06 4.16
N GLU A 44 5.64 -2.05 4.72
CA GLU A 44 4.97 -1.09 5.58
C GLU A 44 5.00 0.29 4.95
N ILE A 45 3.84 0.89 4.79
CA ILE A 45 3.71 2.25 4.32
C ILE A 45 3.48 3.11 5.54
N LEU A 46 4.42 3.98 5.82
CA LEU A 46 4.43 4.76 7.05
C LEU A 46 3.30 5.78 7.08
N PRO A 47 2.91 6.28 8.27
CA PRO A 47 1.81 7.23 8.37
C PRO A 47 2.07 8.51 7.58
N ASP A 48 0.99 9.09 7.07
CA ASP A 48 1.00 10.37 6.39
C ASP A 48 1.92 10.42 5.18
N ARG A 49 2.13 9.28 4.55
CA ARG A 49 2.91 9.22 3.32
C ARG A 49 1.99 9.30 2.11
N THR A 50 2.48 9.90 1.06
CA THR A 50 1.77 9.97 -0.20
C THR A 50 2.62 9.33 -1.27
N LEU A 51 2.14 8.23 -1.83
CA LEU A 51 2.84 7.48 -2.85
C LEU A 51 1.94 7.36 -4.06
N MET A 52 2.23 8.10 -5.08
CA MET A 52 1.41 8.15 -6.28
C MET A 52 2.18 7.55 -7.43
N GLY A 53 1.80 6.38 -7.83
CA GLY A 53 2.30 5.77 -9.05
C GLY A 53 1.51 6.23 -10.25
N HIS A 54 1.80 5.64 -11.39
CA HIS A 54 1.12 5.93 -12.64
C HIS A 54 0.64 4.62 -13.23
N SER A 55 -0.43 4.65 -13.97
CA SER A 55 -0.93 3.42 -14.59
C SER A 55 0.10 2.78 -15.50
N SER A 56 0.93 3.59 -16.14
CA SER A 56 2.00 3.08 -17.00
C SER A 56 3.24 2.70 -16.20
N TYR A 57 3.41 3.30 -15.04
CA TYR A 57 4.60 3.10 -14.20
C TYR A 57 4.17 2.98 -12.75
N PRO A 58 3.63 1.85 -12.36
CA PRO A 58 3.28 1.69 -10.95
C PRO A 58 4.53 1.67 -10.08
N ILE A 59 4.37 2.12 -8.86
CA ILE A 59 5.45 2.02 -7.87
C ILE A 59 5.52 0.57 -7.40
N VAL A 60 6.71 -0.01 -7.46
CA VAL A 60 6.91 -1.37 -6.99
C VAL A 60 7.79 -1.33 -5.76
N LEU A 61 7.29 -1.88 -4.66
CA LEU A 61 8.01 -1.91 -3.40
C LEU A 61 8.47 -3.34 -3.14
N ALA A 62 9.74 -3.48 -2.88
CA ALA A 62 10.33 -4.78 -2.61
C ALA A 62 9.88 -5.31 -1.26
N LYS A 63 9.95 -6.60 -1.08
CA LYS A 63 9.59 -7.28 0.14
C LYS A 63 10.35 -6.68 1.33
N GLY A 64 9.64 -6.41 2.41
CA GLY A 64 10.23 -5.86 3.62
C GLY A 64 10.51 -4.36 3.58
N SER A 65 10.04 -3.66 2.55
CA SER A 65 10.27 -2.21 2.45
C SER A 65 9.45 -1.44 3.46
N GLN A 66 10.02 -0.35 3.92
CA GLN A 66 9.29 0.64 4.72
C GLN A 66 9.42 1.99 4.03
N VAL A 67 8.31 2.59 3.69
CA VAL A 67 8.31 3.85 2.94
C VAL A 67 7.39 4.89 3.53
#